data_7384d7780053468627b6587bedfc7d6a
#
_entry.id   7384d7780053468627b6587bedfc7d6a
#
_cell.length_a   1.000
_cell.length_b   1.000
_cell.length_c   1.000
_cell.angle_alpha   90.00
_cell.angle_beta   90.00
_cell.angle_gamma   90.00
#
_symmetry.space_group_name_H-M   'P 1'
#
loop_
_entity.id
_entity.type
_entity.pdbx_description
1 polymer ?
#
loop_
_entity_poly.entity_id
_entity_poly.type
_entity_poly.pdbx_seq_one_letter_code
_entity_poly.pdbx_strand_id
1 'polypeptide(L)'
;MALLKSAHGGNIREAAALLGIAPGELLDFSANINPLGMPASLRQAIVDNPGCAERYPDVEYQQLHQALAAHHQLPAAHILAGNGETESIFTLVHGLKPRRAMIVIPGFAEYRRALQTVDC
;
A
#
# COMPACT_ATOMS: atom_id res chain seq x y z
N MET A 1 22.01 16.96 -12.98
CA MET A 1 21.03 15.87 -13.16
C MET A 1 19.76 16.28 -12.43
N ALA A 2 18.64 16.44 -13.13
CA ALA A 2 17.37 16.80 -12.47
C ALA A 2 16.90 15.62 -11.62
N LEU A 3 16.66 15.86 -10.33
CA LEU A 3 16.12 14.84 -9.42
C LEU A 3 14.60 14.80 -9.56
N LEU A 4 14.04 13.59 -9.50
CA LEU A 4 12.59 13.40 -9.41
C LEU A 4 12.05 14.14 -8.17
N LYS A 5 10.94 14.85 -8.32
CA LYS A 5 10.31 15.59 -7.22
C LYS A 5 9.56 14.69 -6.25
N SER A 6 9.09 13.53 -6.74
CA SER A 6 8.37 12.55 -5.91
C SER A 6 9.33 11.79 -4.99
N ALA A 7 8.95 11.68 -3.72
CA ALA A 7 9.62 10.79 -2.77
C ALA A 7 9.25 9.30 -2.98
N HIS A 8 8.25 9.02 -3.82
CA HIS A 8 7.75 7.68 -4.13
C HIS A 8 8.14 7.26 -5.53
N GLY A 9 8.36 5.97 -5.73
CA GLY A 9 8.50 5.34 -7.03
C GLY A 9 7.20 5.37 -7.85
N GLY A 10 7.25 4.86 -9.09
CA GLY A 10 6.09 4.73 -9.98
C GLY A 10 5.71 5.98 -10.76
N ASN A 11 6.44 7.11 -10.61
CA ASN A 11 6.19 8.32 -11.39
C ASN A 11 6.87 8.25 -12.78
N ILE A 12 6.45 7.26 -13.57
CA ILE A 12 7.01 6.98 -14.90
C ILE A 12 6.87 8.16 -15.87
N ARG A 13 5.81 8.97 -15.74
CA ARG A 13 5.59 10.12 -16.63
C ARG A 13 6.63 11.21 -16.42
N GLU A 14 6.93 11.56 -15.17
CA GLU A 14 7.96 12.55 -14.85
C GLU A 14 9.35 12.03 -15.25
N ALA A 15 9.64 10.77 -14.95
CA ALA A 15 10.91 10.14 -15.30
C ALA A 15 11.12 10.11 -16.83
N ALA A 16 10.12 9.71 -17.60
CA ALA A 16 10.17 9.68 -19.05
C ALA A 16 10.36 11.09 -19.65
N ALA A 17 9.65 12.10 -19.12
CA ALA A 17 9.80 13.48 -19.54
C ALA A 17 11.21 14.02 -19.27
N LEU A 18 11.82 13.70 -18.12
CA LEU A 18 13.20 14.08 -17.80
C LEU A 18 14.24 13.42 -18.72
N LEU A 19 13.94 12.21 -19.19
CA LEU A 19 14.81 11.45 -20.10
C LEU A 19 14.55 11.75 -21.58
N GLY A 20 13.47 12.46 -21.91
CA GLY A 20 13.08 12.75 -23.30
C GLY A 20 12.61 11.53 -24.08
N ILE A 21 12.05 10.52 -23.41
CA ILE A 21 11.54 9.27 -24.01
C ILE A 21 10.04 9.12 -23.77
N ALA A 22 9.39 8.18 -24.47
CA ALA A 22 7.99 7.85 -24.19
C ALA A 22 7.87 7.04 -22.89
N PRO A 23 6.79 7.20 -22.09
CA PRO A 23 6.61 6.42 -20.84
C PRO A 23 6.67 4.90 -21.02
N GLY A 24 6.23 4.38 -22.16
CA GLY A 24 6.26 2.96 -22.49
C GLY A 24 7.67 2.40 -22.80
N GLU A 25 8.66 3.26 -23.00
CA GLU A 25 10.06 2.87 -23.20
C GLU A 25 10.84 2.79 -21.90
N LEU A 26 10.21 3.24 -20.78
CA LEU A 26 10.83 3.22 -19.47
C LEU A 26 10.59 1.86 -18.78
N LEU A 27 11.67 1.22 -18.39
CA LEU A 27 11.61 0.04 -17.52
C LEU A 27 11.61 0.49 -16.06
N ASP A 28 10.45 0.36 -15.39
CA ASP A 28 10.25 0.85 -14.03
C ASP A 28 10.46 -0.25 -12.98
N PHE A 29 11.50 -0.10 -12.17
CA PHE A 29 11.78 -0.90 -10.98
C PHE A 29 11.61 -0.11 -9.67
N SER A 30 10.99 1.05 -9.72
CA SER A 30 10.87 1.96 -8.57
C SER A 30 9.63 1.70 -7.71
N ALA A 31 8.73 0.81 -8.14
CA ALA A 31 7.51 0.47 -7.43
C ALA A 31 7.31 -1.05 -7.33
N ASN A 32 6.79 -1.51 -6.19
CA ASN A 32 6.46 -2.93 -5.95
C ASN A 32 5.13 -3.30 -6.61
N ILE A 33 5.13 -3.37 -7.94
CA ILE A 33 3.96 -3.79 -8.71
C ILE A 33 4.19 -5.22 -9.19
N ASN A 34 3.16 -6.09 -9.02
CA ASN A 34 3.24 -7.46 -9.52
C ASN A 34 3.32 -7.45 -11.07
N PRO A 35 4.45 -7.88 -11.66
CA PRO A 35 4.62 -7.86 -13.12
C PRO A 35 3.67 -8.82 -13.84
N LEU A 36 3.11 -9.82 -13.16
CA LEU A 36 2.10 -10.74 -13.70
C LEU A 36 0.70 -10.10 -13.75
N GLY A 37 0.54 -8.91 -13.17
CA GLY A 37 -0.74 -8.19 -13.13
C GLY A 37 -1.76 -8.80 -12.18
N MET A 38 -3.03 -8.50 -12.44
CA MET A 38 -4.15 -8.96 -11.61
C MET A 38 -4.45 -10.44 -11.90
N PRO A 39 -4.53 -11.31 -10.87
CA PRO A 39 -4.97 -12.69 -11.04
C PRO A 39 -6.36 -12.79 -11.69
N ALA A 40 -6.55 -13.79 -12.54
CA ALA A 40 -7.84 -14.00 -13.23
C ALA A 40 -8.99 -14.21 -12.23
N SER A 41 -8.76 -14.92 -11.13
CA SER A 41 -9.74 -15.14 -10.06
C SER A 41 -10.18 -13.83 -9.39
N LEU A 42 -9.26 -12.89 -9.15
CA LEU A 42 -9.60 -11.58 -8.59
C LEU A 42 -10.44 -10.76 -9.59
N ARG A 43 -10.05 -10.76 -10.86
CA ARG A 43 -10.82 -10.10 -11.93
C ARG A 43 -12.25 -10.65 -11.98
N GLN A 44 -12.40 -11.98 -11.95
CA GLN A 44 -13.71 -12.61 -11.98
C GLN A 44 -14.54 -12.24 -10.75
N ALA A 45 -13.94 -12.27 -9.55
CA ALA A 45 -14.63 -11.88 -8.32
C ALA A 45 -15.17 -10.44 -8.37
N ILE A 46 -14.43 -9.50 -8.97
CA ILE A 46 -14.89 -8.11 -9.16
C ILE A 46 -16.08 -8.07 -10.11
N VAL A 47 -16.01 -8.81 -11.23
CA VAL A 47 -17.08 -8.85 -12.25
C VAL A 47 -18.36 -9.47 -11.68
N ASP A 48 -18.23 -10.49 -10.84
CA ASP A 48 -19.38 -11.22 -10.29
C ASP A 48 -20.08 -10.49 -9.13
N ASN A 49 -19.43 -9.46 -8.55
CA ASN A 49 -19.92 -8.78 -7.35
C ASN A 49 -20.05 -7.26 -7.50
N PRO A 50 -20.57 -6.71 -8.62
CA PRO A 50 -20.70 -5.25 -8.78
C PRO A 50 -21.66 -4.63 -7.76
N GLY A 51 -22.69 -5.38 -7.32
CA GLY A 51 -23.66 -4.93 -6.32
C GLY A 51 -23.06 -4.65 -4.95
N CYS A 52 -21.85 -5.13 -4.65
CA CYS A 52 -21.16 -4.77 -3.41
C CYS A 52 -20.85 -3.26 -3.32
N ALA A 53 -20.72 -2.57 -4.47
CA ALA A 53 -20.47 -1.14 -4.52
C ALA A 53 -21.68 -0.27 -4.14
N GLU A 54 -22.88 -0.84 -4.09
CA GLU A 54 -24.13 -0.14 -3.74
C GLU A 54 -24.34 0.00 -2.23
N ARG A 55 -23.53 -0.67 -1.43
CA ARG A 55 -23.70 -0.77 0.02
C ARG A 55 -22.41 -0.37 0.75
N TYR A 56 -22.59 0.06 1.99
CA TYR A 56 -21.43 0.20 2.89
C TYR A 56 -20.80 -1.16 3.14
N PRO A 57 -19.45 -1.24 3.17
CA PRO A 57 -18.78 -2.46 3.57
C PRO A 57 -19.09 -2.85 5.02
N ASP A 58 -18.83 -4.10 5.38
CA ASP A 58 -18.87 -4.56 6.75
C ASP A 58 -17.89 -3.74 7.61
N VAL A 59 -18.42 -2.97 8.56
CA VAL A 59 -17.62 -2.05 9.40
C VAL A 59 -16.65 -2.76 10.34
N GLU A 60 -16.88 -4.03 10.62
CA GLU A 60 -16.02 -4.86 11.47
C GLU A 60 -15.10 -5.78 10.68
N TYR A 61 -15.25 -5.82 9.34
CA TYR A 61 -14.45 -6.66 8.44
C TYR A 61 -14.39 -8.15 8.84
N GLN A 62 -15.45 -8.70 9.45
CA GLN A 62 -15.43 -10.05 10.02
C GLN A 62 -15.03 -11.11 9.00
N GLN A 63 -15.68 -11.13 7.85
CA GLN A 63 -15.38 -12.12 6.80
C GLN A 63 -13.95 -11.96 6.27
N LEU A 64 -13.48 -10.74 6.08
CA LEU A 64 -12.12 -10.44 5.63
C LEU A 64 -11.09 -10.89 6.66
N HIS A 65 -11.29 -10.55 7.94
CA HIS A 65 -10.40 -10.97 9.02
C HIS A 65 -10.33 -12.50 9.15
N GLN A 66 -11.47 -13.20 9.03
CA GLN A 66 -11.50 -14.66 9.06
C GLN A 66 -10.77 -15.28 7.87
N ALA A 67 -10.97 -14.76 6.66
CA ALA A 67 -10.29 -15.24 5.46
C ALA A 67 -8.77 -15.02 5.54
N LEU A 68 -8.33 -13.84 5.98
CA LEU A 68 -6.91 -13.54 6.19
C LEU A 68 -6.30 -14.40 7.31
N ALA A 69 -7.01 -14.58 8.42
CA ALA A 69 -6.59 -15.42 9.52
C ALA A 69 -6.39 -16.89 9.09
N ALA A 70 -7.33 -17.42 8.31
CA ALA A 70 -7.22 -18.77 7.77
C ALA A 70 -6.05 -18.89 6.78
N HIS A 71 -5.86 -17.90 5.88
CA HIS A 71 -4.76 -17.88 4.92
C HIS A 71 -3.39 -17.83 5.60
N HIS A 72 -3.23 -16.98 6.61
CA HIS A 72 -1.97 -16.80 7.32
C HIS A 72 -1.79 -17.74 8.52
N GLN A 73 -2.78 -18.59 8.83
CA GLN A 73 -2.78 -19.50 9.97
C GLN A 73 -2.56 -18.77 11.32
N LEU A 74 -3.21 -17.62 11.46
CA LEU A 74 -3.16 -16.76 12.65
C LEU A 74 -4.57 -16.60 13.25
N PRO A 75 -4.68 -16.31 14.55
CA PRO A 75 -5.96 -15.89 15.12
C PRO A 75 -6.48 -14.61 14.47
N ALA A 76 -7.79 -14.50 14.24
CA ALA A 76 -8.40 -13.30 13.64
C ALA A 76 -8.12 -12.02 14.45
N ALA A 77 -7.96 -12.13 15.78
CA ALA A 77 -7.58 -11.04 16.67
C ALA A 77 -6.17 -10.46 16.38
N HIS A 78 -5.35 -11.14 15.60
CA HIS A 78 -4.01 -10.67 15.19
C HIS A 78 -4.01 -10.04 13.80
N ILE A 79 -5.18 -9.89 13.18
CA ILE A 79 -5.34 -9.28 11.86
C ILE A 79 -5.91 -7.87 12.02
N LEU A 80 -5.25 -6.92 11.39
CA LEU A 80 -5.74 -5.56 11.20
C LEU A 80 -5.81 -5.30 9.69
N ALA A 81 -7.01 -5.13 9.17
CA ALA A 81 -7.20 -4.75 7.77
C ALA A 81 -7.38 -3.23 7.64
N GLY A 82 -6.82 -2.65 6.59
CA GLY A 82 -6.91 -1.23 6.29
C GLY A 82 -6.86 -0.98 4.78
N ASN A 83 -6.97 0.27 4.36
CA ASN A 83 -6.88 0.68 2.96
C ASN A 83 -5.41 0.77 2.51
N GLY A 84 -4.75 -0.36 2.48
CA GLY A 84 -3.35 -0.50 2.11
C GLY A 84 -2.38 -0.29 3.28
N GLU A 85 -1.10 -0.50 2.98
CA GLU A 85 -0.02 -0.47 3.96
C GLU A 85 0.13 0.91 4.63
N THR A 86 -0.03 1.99 3.87
CA THR A 86 0.16 3.35 4.39
C THR A 86 -0.81 3.66 5.52
N GLU A 87 -2.11 3.36 5.37
CA GLU A 87 -3.08 3.56 6.46
C GLU A 87 -2.69 2.74 7.69
N SER A 88 -2.29 1.49 7.51
CA SER A 88 -1.87 0.61 8.61
C SER A 88 -0.66 1.16 9.35
N ILE A 89 0.33 1.71 8.64
CA ILE A 89 1.51 2.35 9.25
C ILE A 89 1.11 3.55 10.11
N PHE A 90 0.26 4.45 9.59
CA PHE A 90 -0.20 5.62 10.35
C PHE A 90 -1.04 5.21 11.55
N THR A 91 -1.98 4.27 11.37
CA THR A 91 -2.81 3.75 12.46
C THR A 91 -1.97 3.16 13.59
N LEU A 92 -0.96 2.34 13.24
CA LEU A 92 -0.06 1.75 14.21
C LEU A 92 0.75 2.81 14.97
N VAL A 93 1.32 3.78 14.25
CA VAL A 93 2.12 4.86 14.86
C VAL A 93 1.26 5.73 15.78
N HIS A 94 0.03 6.09 15.36
CA HIS A 94 -0.90 6.85 16.19
C HIS A 94 -1.40 6.07 17.42
N GLY A 95 -1.56 4.76 17.30
CA GLY A 95 -1.94 3.90 18.42
C GLY A 95 -0.82 3.75 19.45
N LEU A 96 0.42 3.54 19.00
CA LEU A 96 1.59 3.30 19.87
C LEU A 96 2.23 4.58 20.40
N LYS A 97 2.18 5.69 19.66
CA LYS A 97 2.82 6.98 19.98
C LYS A 97 4.27 6.83 20.49
N PRO A 98 5.14 6.21 19.70
CA PRO A 98 6.52 5.96 20.14
C PRO A 98 7.27 7.27 20.33
N ARG A 99 8.09 7.35 21.38
CA ARG A 99 8.98 8.51 21.62
C ARG A 99 10.28 8.43 20.83
N ARG A 100 10.67 7.25 20.42
CA ARG A 100 11.88 6.98 19.62
C ARG A 100 11.61 5.81 18.70
N ALA A 101 12.06 5.94 17.48
CA ALA A 101 12.00 4.88 16.48
C ALA A 101 13.30 4.81 15.68
N MET A 102 13.60 3.64 15.16
CA MET A 102 14.70 3.42 14.23
C MET A 102 14.14 3.03 12.89
N ILE A 103 14.58 3.69 11.83
CA ILE A 103 14.18 3.40 10.44
C ILE A 103 15.43 2.95 9.69
N VAL A 104 15.32 1.82 9.00
CA VAL A 104 16.37 1.37 8.08
C VAL A 104 16.28 2.19 6.79
N ILE A 105 17.39 2.76 6.36
CA ILE A 105 17.47 3.56 5.13
C ILE A 105 18.50 2.96 4.14
N PRO A 106 18.26 3.07 2.83
CA PRO A 106 17.07 3.62 2.19
C PRO A 106 15.83 2.76 2.44
N GLY A 107 14.66 3.37 2.59
CA GLY A 107 13.40 2.67 2.89
C GLY A 107 12.17 3.48 2.48
N PHE A 108 11.00 2.93 2.75
CA PHE A 108 9.73 3.54 2.38
C PHE A 108 9.51 4.87 3.13
N ALA A 109 9.23 5.94 2.39
CA ALA A 109 9.16 7.31 2.92
C ALA A 109 8.07 7.49 3.99
N GLU A 110 6.99 6.69 3.93
CA GLU A 110 5.84 6.82 4.81
C GLU A 110 6.14 6.45 6.27
N TYR A 111 7.14 5.60 6.55
CA TYR A 111 7.57 5.33 7.93
C TYR A 111 8.00 6.62 8.64
N ARG A 112 8.85 7.42 8.00
CA ARG A 112 9.28 8.71 8.57
C ARG A 112 8.12 9.68 8.70
N ARG A 113 7.26 9.77 7.67
CA ARG A 113 6.11 10.69 7.67
C ARG A 113 5.14 10.38 8.80
N ALA A 114 4.81 9.11 9.00
CA ALA A 114 3.94 8.69 10.09
C ALA A 114 4.52 9.05 11.46
N LEU A 115 5.81 8.76 11.70
CA LEU A 115 6.49 9.08 12.97
C LEU A 115 6.52 10.58 13.26
N GLN A 116 6.70 11.42 12.24
CA GLN A 116 6.64 12.88 12.39
C GLN A 116 5.28 13.41 12.85
N THR A 117 4.18 12.65 12.62
CA THR A 117 2.84 13.07 13.05
C THR A 117 2.59 12.88 14.55
N VAL A 118 3.47 12.20 15.26
CA VAL A 118 3.38 11.94 16.70
C VAL A 118 4.59 12.46 17.47
N ASP A 119 5.34 13.39 16.89
CA ASP A 119 6.54 14.03 17.49
C ASP A 119 7.61 13.02 17.94
N CYS A 120 7.80 11.99 17.13
CA CYS A 120 8.81 10.94 17.35
C CYS A 120 10.17 11.30 16.75
#